data_432a3e703ed171f867763a0e34a413b1
#
_entry.id   432a3e703ed171f867763a0e34a413b1
#
_cell.length_a   1.000
_cell.length_b   1.000
_cell.length_c   1.000
_cell.angle_alpha   90.00
_cell.angle_beta   90.00
_cell.angle_gamma   90.00
#
_symmetry.space_group_name_H-M   'P 1'
#
loop_
_entity.id
_entity.type
_entity.pdbx_description
1 polymer ?
#
loop_
_entity_poly.entity_id
_entity_poly.type
_entity_poly.pdbx_seq_one_letter_code
_entity_poly.pdbx_strand_id
1 'polypeptide(L)'
;MNTFSKLYDTELHNQEIKSNKRTLMGFCWFFLTLLLVWVLTMINFFLISKFLISLSLGFTVLLLIPPVIIYKKADLSSPLIKYLFLALISIICSIITALLTYHAVLIFVMPLLFAIQYRKRQALWFSFIFNTITMFISSYVGFYYGLCDLNLLLESTHTRNWYLQTMTGSFLQIPFNENPMFIIAVFEVLPRTLILLIFTIMLQYTIIRSHNDALRIAELTYRKDMDTRTKLYNKNKYEDMAVNYYPSVGCIAVAFWDLNNLKMINDNFGHAVGDSLIQTMSEKLLAVSNERCRTYRVGGDEFLLILDDPAPGEINRIVQQVKTELSSGTGTTGLRILAAVGSAEGCGADIRSLVKKADAAMYSDKAKSMEGRS
;
A
#
# COMPACT_ATOMS: atom_id res chain seq x y z
N MET A 1 9.02 9.62 20.28
CA MET A 1 8.86 8.71 19.11
C MET A 1 7.57 9.15 18.44
N ASN A 2 7.67 9.80 17.27
CA ASN A 2 6.59 10.59 16.65
C ASN A 2 5.36 9.74 16.33
N THR A 3 4.17 10.32 16.53
CA THR A 3 2.85 9.76 16.17
C THR A 3 2.82 9.25 14.73
N PHE A 4 3.56 9.90 13.83
CA PHE A 4 3.74 9.50 12.43
C PHE A 4 4.46 8.14 12.28
N SER A 5 5.49 7.84 13.10
CA SER A 5 6.18 6.54 13.03
C SER A 5 5.28 5.40 13.49
N LYS A 6 4.46 5.61 14.51
CA LYS A 6 3.48 4.61 14.97
C LYS A 6 2.38 4.33 13.94
N LEU A 7 1.85 5.37 13.30
CA LEU A 7 0.87 5.24 12.22
C LEU A 7 1.47 4.50 11.02
N TYR A 8 2.70 4.84 10.64
CA TYR A 8 3.42 4.18 9.55
C TYR A 8 3.67 2.69 9.85
N ASP A 9 4.11 2.36 11.06
CA ASP A 9 4.35 0.97 11.48
C ASP A 9 3.06 0.16 11.52
N THR A 10 1.95 0.76 11.98
CA THR A 10 0.63 0.11 11.98
C THR A 10 0.11 -0.14 10.58
N GLU A 11 0.32 0.81 9.66
CA GLU A 11 -0.10 0.67 8.26
C GLU A 11 0.74 -0.38 7.54
N LEU A 12 2.05 -0.42 7.79
CA LEU A 12 2.96 -1.44 7.26
C LEU A 12 2.57 -2.85 7.73
N HIS A 13 2.24 -2.99 9.00
CA HIS A 13 1.76 -4.23 9.62
C HIS A 13 0.44 -4.70 8.98
N ASN A 14 -0.53 -3.81 8.84
CA ASN A 14 -1.80 -4.10 8.19
C ASN A 14 -1.63 -4.47 6.71
N GLN A 15 -0.67 -3.88 6.03
CA GLN A 15 -0.36 -4.18 4.64
C GLN A 15 0.24 -5.58 4.47
N GLU A 16 1.12 -6.03 5.38
CA GLU A 16 1.64 -7.41 5.38
C GLU A 16 0.52 -8.43 5.58
N ILE A 17 -0.36 -8.23 6.56
CA ILE A 17 -1.51 -9.11 6.81
C ILE A 17 -2.42 -9.19 5.57
N LYS A 18 -2.75 -8.05 4.96
CA LYS A 18 -3.57 -8.00 3.73
C LYS A 18 -2.91 -8.76 2.57
N SER A 19 -1.61 -8.61 2.40
CA SER A 19 -0.86 -9.30 1.35
C SER A 19 -0.80 -10.81 1.58
N ASN A 20 -0.54 -11.25 2.81
CA ASN A 20 -0.54 -12.67 3.16
C ASN A 20 -1.93 -13.31 2.98
N LYS A 21 -3.02 -12.61 3.34
CA LYS A 21 -4.40 -13.08 3.08
C LYS A 21 -4.69 -13.20 1.58
N ARG A 22 -4.25 -12.24 0.75
CA ARG A 22 -4.40 -12.31 -0.71
C ARG A 22 -3.63 -13.48 -1.30
N THR A 23 -2.43 -13.73 -0.81
CA THR A 23 -1.61 -14.88 -1.22
C THR A 23 -2.31 -16.20 -0.89
N LEU A 24 -2.90 -16.33 0.30
CA LEU A 24 -3.71 -17.49 0.66
C LEU A 24 -4.92 -17.68 -0.25
N MET A 25 -5.62 -16.61 -0.59
CA MET A 25 -6.70 -16.64 -1.58
C MET A 25 -6.19 -17.08 -2.96
N GLY A 26 -4.98 -16.62 -3.34
CA GLY A 26 -4.31 -17.07 -4.56
C GLY A 26 -4.03 -18.57 -4.57
N PHE A 27 -3.61 -19.18 -3.45
CA PHE A 27 -3.47 -20.62 -3.34
C PHE A 27 -4.79 -21.36 -3.57
N CYS A 28 -5.91 -20.82 -3.06
CA CYS A 28 -7.23 -21.41 -3.31
C CYS A 28 -7.58 -21.38 -4.81
N TRP A 29 -7.38 -20.23 -5.47
CA TRP A 29 -7.63 -20.12 -6.92
C TRP A 29 -6.72 -21.03 -7.74
N PHE A 30 -5.46 -21.12 -7.37
CA PHE A 30 -4.49 -22.01 -8.02
C PHE A 30 -4.94 -23.50 -7.90
N PHE A 31 -5.35 -23.91 -6.71
CA PHE A 31 -5.87 -25.25 -6.48
C PHE A 31 -7.15 -25.53 -7.28
N LEU A 32 -8.10 -24.59 -7.30
CA LEU A 32 -9.33 -24.72 -8.09
C LEU A 32 -9.04 -24.85 -9.58
N THR A 33 -8.06 -24.11 -10.09
CA THR A 33 -7.64 -24.23 -11.49
C THR A 33 -7.05 -25.60 -11.79
N LEU A 34 -6.16 -26.10 -10.93
CA LEU A 34 -5.59 -27.44 -11.07
C LEU A 34 -6.64 -28.52 -10.97
N LEU A 35 -7.62 -28.38 -10.07
CA LEU A 35 -8.76 -29.29 -9.95
C LEU A 35 -9.62 -29.28 -11.22
N LEU A 36 -9.87 -28.12 -11.81
CA LEU A 36 -10.58 -28.01 -13.09
C LEU A 36 -9.83 -28.75 -14.20
N VAL A 37 -8.51 -28.54 -14.33
CA VAL A 37 -7.67 -29.25 -15.32
C VAL A 37 -7.74 -30.77 -15.07
N TRP A 38 -7.70 -31.21 -13.82
CA TRP A 38 -7.85 -32.62 -13.47
C TRP A 38 -9.20 -33.18 -13.92
N VAL A 39 -10.32 -32.50 -13.65
CA VAL A 39 -11.67 -32.92 -14.08
C VAL A 39 -11.73 -33.02 -15.61
N LEU A 40 -11.24 -31.99 -16.33
CA LEU A 40 -11.23 -31.99 -17.79
C LEU A 40 -10.37 -33.11 -18.37
N THR A 41 -9.28 -33.48 -17.72
CA THR A 41 -8.48 -34.65 -18.10
C THR A 41 -9.22 -35.97 -17.85
N MET A 42 -9.97 -36.09 -16.72
CA MET A 42 -10.73 -37.33 -16.44
C MET A 42 -11.81 -37.63 -17.48
N ILE A 43 -12.43 -36.57 -18.04
CA ILE A 43 -13.43 -36.70 -19.12
C ILE A 43 -12.79 -36.76 -20.53
N ASN A 44 -11.44 -36.87 -20.62
CA ASN A 44 -10.66 -36.93 -21.86
C ASN A 44 -10.76 -35.67 -22.73
N PHE A 45 -11.06 -34.52 -22.13
CA PHE A 45 -10.99 -33.23 -22.85
C PHE A 45 -9.53 -32.81 -23.08
N PHE A 46 -8.66 -32.97 -22.07
CA PHE A 46 -7.21 -32.80 -22.19
C PHE A 46 -6.53 -34.16 -22.33
N LEU A 47 -5.58 -34.24 -23.25
CA LEU A 47 -4.76 -35.44 -23.51
C LEU A 47 -3.54 -35.47 -22.56
N ILE A 48 -3.79 -35.42 -21.25
CA ILE A 48 -2.79 -35.50 -20.19
C ILE A 48 -2.90 -36.87 -19.51
N SER A 49 -1.77 -37.43 -19.07
CA SER A 49 -1.77 -38.68 -18.29
C SER A 49 -2.62 -38.51 -17.01
N LYS A 50 -3.70 -39.31 -16.88
CA LYS A 50 -4.59 -39.28 -15.72
C LYS A 50 -3.85 -39.60 -14.43
N PHE A 51 -2.84 -40.45 -14.48
CA PHE A 51 -2.02 -40.78 -13.32
C PHE A 51 -1.16 -39.57 -12.89
N LEU A 52 -0.44 -38.92 -13.82
CA LEU A 52 0.47 -37.82 -13.52
C LEU A 52 -0.27 -36.58 -13.02
N ILE A 53 -1.42 -36.24 -13.62
CA ILE A 53 -2.22 -35.10 -13.14
C ILE A 53 -2.82 -35.39 -11.76
N SER A 54 -3.25 -36.65 -11.46
CA SER A 54 -3.73 -37.01 -10.15
C SER A 54 -2.63 -36.96 -9.09
N LEU A 55 -1.42 -37.38 -9.44
CA LEU A 55 -0.26 -37.31 -8.58
C LEU A 55 0.11 -35.83 -8.28
N SER A 56 0.09 -34.98 -9.31
CA SER A 56 0.30 -33.51 -9.16
C SER A 56 -0.71 -32.87 -8.22
N LEU A 57 -1.98 -33.24 -8.35
CA LEU A 57 -3.06 -32.77 -7.47
C LEU A 57 -2.83 -33.24 -6.02
N GLY A 58 -2.45 -34.50 -5.82
CA GLY A 58 -2.16 -35.07 -4.50
C GLY A 58 -1.02 -34.34 -3.79
N PHE A 59 0.10 -34.09 -4.47
CA PHE A 59 1.21 -33.31 -3.93
C PHE A 59 0.80 -31.87 -3.62
N THR A 60 0.00 -31.26 -4.49
CA THR A 60 -0.50 -29.89 -4.26
C THR A 60 -1.36 -29.83 -2.99
N VAL A 61 -2.28 -30.77 -2.79
CA VAL A 61 -3.11 -30.87 -1.56
C VAL A 61 -2.22 -30.98 -0.32
N LEU A 62 -1.21 -31.86 -0.35
CA LEU A 62 -0.27 -32.04 0.77
C LEU A 62 0.48 -30.74 1.11
N LEU A 63 0.98 -30.04 0.08
CA LEU A 63 1.74 -28.80 0.26
C LEU A 63 0.88 -27.57 0.59
N LEU A 64 -0.45 -27.66 0.46
CA LEU A 64 -1.38 -26.63 0.93
C LEU A 64 -1.72 -26.75 2.42
N ILE A 65 -1.38 -27.85 3.08
CA ILE A 65 -1.61 -28.03 4.53
C ILE A 65 -0.88 -26.97 5.37
N PRO A 66 0.44 -26.68 5.18
CA PRO A 66 1.13 -25.64 5.93
C PRO A 66 0.51 -24.24 5.82
N PRO A 67 0.15 -23.71 4.63
CA PRO A 67 -0.58 -22.44 4.51
C PRO A 67 -1.88 -22.38 5.33
N VAL A 68 -2.66 -23.46 5.35
CA VAL A 68 -3.92 -23.53 6.12
C VAL A 68 -3.65 -23.51 7.62
N ILE A 69 -2.62 -24.22 8.09
CA ILE A 69 -2.21 -24.23 9.50
C ILE A 69 -1.75 -22.83 9.92
N ILE A 70 -0.92 -22.18 9.09
CA ILE A 70 -0.42 -20.83 9.33
C ILE A 70 -1.57 -19.83 9.43
N TYR A 71 -2.54 -19.90 8.52
CA TYR A 71 -3.73 -19.05 8.57
C TYR A 71 -4.49 -19.15 9.89
N LYS A 72 -4.59 -20.36 10.47
CA LYS A 72 -5.35 -20.58 11.71
C LYS A 72 -4.56 -20.29 12.99
N LYS A 73 -3.23 -20.45 13.00
CA LYS A 73 -2.43 -20.49 14.22
C LYS A 73 -1.33 -19.42 14.29
N ALA A 74 -0.91 -18.86 13.17
CA ALA A 74 0.21 -17.93 13.14
C ALA A 74 -0.24 -16.48 13.04
N ASP A 75 0.58 -15.58 13.54
CA ASP A 75 0.43 -14.15 13.30
C ASP A 75 0.83 -13.81 11.86
N LEU A 76 -0.17 -13.51 11.03
CA LEU A 76 0.00 -13.19 9.61
C LEU A 76 0.79 -11.88 9.37
N SER A 77 1.17 -11.16 10.40
CA SER A 77 2.02 -9.98 10.28
C SER A 77 3.51 -10.30 10.14
N SER A 78 3.91 -11.53 10.50
CA SER A 78 5.31 -11.94 10.46
C SER A 78 5.92 -11.82 9.05
N PRO A 79 7.06 -11.11 8.91
CA PRO A 79 7.69 -10.91 7.61
C PRO A 79 8.26 -12.20 6.98
N LEU A 80 8.39 -13.28 7.74
CA LEU A 80 8.89 -14.57 7.24
C LEU A 80 7.82 -15.36 6.48
N ILE A 81 6.54 -15.16 6.80
CA ILE A 81 5.43 -15.91 6.19
C ILE A 81 5.39 -15.72 4.67
N LYS A 82 5.65 -14.51 4.18
CA LYS A 82 5.69 -14.25 2.73
C LYS A 82 6.73 -15.09 1.99
N TYR A 83 7.93 -15.24 2.57
CA TYR A 83 8.99 -16.04 1.94
C TYR A 83 8.64 -17.52 1.96
N LEU A 84 8.01 -18.00 3.05
CA LEU A 84 7.52 -19.36 3.11
C LEU A 84 6.43 -19.64 2.05
N PHE A 85 5.47 -18.73 1.89
CA PHE A 85 4.45 -18.87 0.87
C PHE A 85 5.03 -18.85 -0.55
N LEU A 86 5.99 -17.96 -0.82
CA LEU A 86 6.67 -17.88 -2.12
C LEU A 86 7.51 -19.13 -2.40
N ALA A 87 8.15 -19.70 -1.39
CA ALA A 87 8.87 -20.96 -1.52
C ALA A 87 7.91 -22.12 -1.80
N LEU A 88 6.79 -22.22 -1.07
CA LEU A 88 5.80 -23.27 -1.27
C LEU A 88 5.19 -23.24 -2.67
N ILE A 89 4.78 -22.09 -3.18
CA ILE A 89 4.23 -22.00 -4.54
C ILE A 89 5.28 -22.39 -5.60
N SER A 90 6.55 -21.99 -5.41
CA SER A 90 7.64 -22.39 -6.31
C SER A 90 7.86 -23.92 -6.31
N ILE A 91 7.82 -24.56 -5.14
CA ILE A 91 7.93 -26.00 -5.01
C ILE A 91 6.74 -26.71 -5.68
N ILE A 92 5.50 -26.24 -5.45
CA ILE A 92 4.32 -26.78 -6.09
C ILE A 92 4.44 -26.69 -7.62
N CYS A 93 4.79 -25.52 -8.15
CA CYS A 93 4.97 -25.31 -9.57
C CYS A 93 6.06 -26.23 -10.15
N SER A 94 7.15 -26.44 -9.41
CA SER A 94 8.27 -27.30 -9.83
C SER A 94 7.86 -28.79 -9.86
N ILE A 95 7.10 -29.27 -8.88
CA ILE A 95 6.58 -30.64 -8.87
C ILE A 95 5.63 -30.86 -10.06
N ILE A 96 4.71 -29.91 -10.28
CA ILE A 96 3.78 -30.01 -11.42
C ILE A 96 4.56 -30.04 -12.74
N THR A 97 5.59 -29.22 -12.88
CA THR A 97 6.40 -29.18 -14.09
C THR A 97 7.25 -30.44 -14.25
N ALA A 98 7.79 -31.01 -13.18
CA ALA A 98 8.53 -32.29 -13.25
C ALA A 98 7.64 -33.43 -13.75
N LEU A 99 6.33 -33.41 -13.41
CA LEU A 99 5.37 -34.44 -13.81
C LEU A 99 4.72 -34.18 -15.17
N LEU A 100 4.38 -32.92 -15.47
CA LEU A 100 3.58 -32.55 -16.64
C LEU A 100 4.38 -31.82 -17.75
N THR A 101 5.65 -31.53 -17.52
CA THR A 101 6.65 -30.92 -18.41
C THR A 101 6.13 -29.80 -19.33
N TYR A 102 5.82 -30.12 -20.59
CA TYR A 102 5.45 -29.12 -21.59
C TYR A 102 4.08 -28.48 -21.37
N HIS A 103 3.14 -29.20 -20.76
CA HIS A 103 1.80 -28.69 -20.42
C HIS A 103 1.86 -27.60 -19.35
N ALA A 104 2.92 -27.57 -18.54
CA ALA A 104 3.04 -26.70 -17.37
C ALA A 104 4.16 -25.65 -17.48
N VAL A 105 4.75 -25.41 -18.65
CA VAL A 105 5.91 -24.51 -18.83
C VAL A 105 5.65 -23.11 -18.29
N LEU A 106 4.47 -22.55 -18.50
CA LEU A 106 4.12 -21.19 -18.04
C LEU A 106 3.88 -21.09 -16.54
N ILE A 107 3.77 -22.21 -15.83
CA ILE A 107 3.44 -22.23 -14.40
C ILE A 107 4.56 -21.58 -13.56
N PHE A 108 5.79 -21.52 -14.06
CA PHE A 108 6.92 -20.84 -13.42
C PHE A 108 6.78 -19.33 -13.31
N VAL A 109 5.85 -18.72 -14.03
CA VAL A 109 5.51 -17.29 -13.85
C VAL A 109 4.69 -17.07 -12.57
N MET A 110 3.94 -18.07 -12.10
CA MET A 110 3.06 -17.95 -10.93
C MET A 110 3.75 -17.48 -9.66
N PRO A 111 4.92 -18.01 -9.24
CA PRO A 111 5.60 -17.50 -8.04
C PRO A 111 5.93 -16.00 -8.12
N LEU A 112 6.26 -15.48 -9.31
CA LEU A 112 6.51 -14.04 -9.52
C LEU A 112 5.21 -13.22 -9.39
N LEU A 113 4.09 -13.73 -9.91
CA LEU A 113 2.77 -13.09 -9.76
C LEU A 113 2.30 -13.09 -8.31
N PHE A 114 2.64 -14.09 -7.52
CA PHE A 114 2.41 -14.09 -6.08
C PHE A 114 3.31 -13.07 -5.37
N ALA A 115 4.58 -12.96 -5.78
CA ALA A 115 5.53 -12.04 -5.18
C ALA A 115 5.16 -10.56 -5.37
N ILE A 116 4.55 -10.18 -6.50
CA ILE A 116 4.16 -8.78 -6.77
C ILE A 116 3.11 -8.25 -5.77
N GLN A 117 2.30 -9.14 -5.18
CA GLN A 117 1.27 -8.78 -4.19
C GLN A 117 1.87 -8.13 -2.94
N TYR A 118 3.12 -8.43 -2.61
CA TYR A 118 3.85 -7.86 -1.48
C TYR A 118 4.41 -6.47 -1.74
N ARG A 119 4.45 -6.02 -3.02
CA ARG A 119 5.00 -4.72 -3.44
C ARG A 119 6.41 -4.44 -2.91
N LYS A 120 7.19 -5.51 -2.63
CA LYS A 120 8.57 -5.44 -2.11
C LYS A 120 9.54 -6.07 -3.08
N ARG A 121 10.57 -5.31 -3.48
CA ARG A 121 11.64 -5.80 -4.38
C ARG A 121 12.30 -7.08 -3.86
N GLN A 122 12.55 -7.15 -2.54
CA GLN A 122 13.16 -8.31 -1.91
C GLN A 122 12.33 -9.59 -2.09
N ALA A 123 11.01 -9.51 -1.94
CA ALA A 123 10.11 -10.64 -2.15
C ALA A 123 10.13 -11.12 -3.61
N LEU A 124 10.16 -10.18 -4.57
CA LEU A 124 10.23 -10.50 -6.00
C LEU A 124 11.54 -11.20 -6.37
N TRP A 125 12.69 -10.67 -5.93
CA TRP A 125 13.98 -11.28 -6.22
C TRP A 125 14.18 -12.62 -5.50
N PHE A 126 13.70 -12.74 -4.27
CA PHE A 126 13.67 -14.04 -3.58
C PHE A 126 12.86 -15.07 -4.39
N SER A 127 11.68 -14.70 -4.84
CA SER A 127 10.83 -15.57 -5.65
C SER A 127 11.50 -15.97 -6.95
N PHE A 128 12.15 -15.03 -7.65
CA PHE A 128 12.90 -15.33 -8.89
C PHE A 128 14.03 -16.34 -8.65
N ILE A 129 14.90 -16.07 -7.68
CA ILE A 129 16.05 -16.93 -7.40
C ILE A 129 15.60 -18.33 -6.95
N PHE A 130 14.67 -18.38 -5.99
CA PHE A 130 14.17 -19.65 -5.46
C PHE A 130 13.44 -20.47 -6.54
N ASN A 131 12.60 -19.82 -7.34
CA ASN A 131 11.90 -20.43 -8.46
C ASN A 131 12.86 -20.95 -9.54
N THR A 132 13.93 -20.23 -9.85
CA THR A 132 14.97 -20.67 -10.79
C THR A 132 15.70 -21.93 -10.28
N ILE A 133 16.04 -21.97 -8.99
CA ILE A 133 16.65 -23.14 -8.38
C ILE A 133 15.72 -24.36 -8.45
N THR A 134 14.46 -24.19 -8.04
CA THR A 134 13.50 -25.28 -8.05
C THR A 134 13.14 -25.73 -9.47
N MET A 135 13.11 -24.81 -10.44
CA MET A 135 12.96 -25.11 -11.87
C MET A 135 14.13 -25.97 -12.39
N PHE A 136 15.36 -25.58 -12.05
CA PHE A 136 16.54 -26.35 -12.40
C PHE A 136 16.44 -27.79 -11.88
N ILE A 137 16.13 -27.95 -10.59
CA ILE A 137 15.96 -29.26 -9.97
C ILE A 137 14.85 -30.06 -10.66
N SER A 138 13.70 -29.45 -10.94
CA SER A 138 12.56 -30.14 -11.55
C SER A 138 12.85 -30.61 -12.98
N SER A 139 13.61 -29.85 -13.77
CA SER A 139 14.02 -30.24 -15.10
C SER A 139 14.93 -31.48 -15.10
N TYR A 140 15.88 -31.53 -14.15
CA TYR A 140 16.75 -32.72 -14.04
C TYR A 140 16.02 -33.93 -13.47
N VAL A 141 15.19 -33.76 -12.45
CA VAL A 141 14.38 -34.85 -11.88
C VAL A 141 13.45 -35.43 -12.97
N GLY A 142 12.76 -34.59 -13.73
CA GLY A 142 11.91 -35.00 -14.82
C GLY A 142 12.66 -35.79 -15.88
N PHE A 143 13.87 -35.38 -16.22
CA PHE A 143 14.69 -36.06 -17.22
C PHE A 143 15.20 -37.44 -16.75
N TYR A 144 15.81 -37.51 -15.55
CA TYR A 144 16.48 -38.73 -15.10
C TYR A 144 15.53 -39.83 -14.65
N TYR A 145 14.39 -39.46 -14.04
CA TYR A 145 13.45 -40.42 -13.49
C TYR A 145 12.29 -40.78 -14.43
N GLY A 146 12.28 -40.22 -15.65
CA GLY A 146 11.30 -40.57 -16.68
C GLY A 146 9.85 -40.23 -16.33
N LEU A 147 9.65 -39.35 -15.30
CA LEU A 147 8.33 -38.86 -14.89
C LEU A 147 7.78 -37.79 -15.84
N CYS A 148 8.60 -37.39 -16.80
CA CYS A 148 8.33 -36.36 -17.76
C CYS A 148 7.35 -36.88 -18.83
N ASP A 149 6.20 -36.25 -18.98
CA ASP A 149 5.30 -36.51 -20.11
C ASP A 149 5.90 -35.91 -21.40
N LEU A 150 6.75 -36.67 -22.06
CA LEU A 150 7.31 -36.33 -23.38
C LEU A 150 6.27 -36.50 -24.49
N ASN A 151 5.06 -36.97 -24.18
CA ASN A 151 4.06 -37.41 -25.14
C ASN A 151 3.53 -36.31 -26.06
N LEU A 152 3.66 -35.04 -25.70
CA LEU A 152 3.22 -33.94 -26.57
C LEU A 152 4.07 -33.83 -27.86
N LEU A 153 5.30 -34.34 -27.82
CA LEU A 153 6.15 -34.47 -29.00
C LEU A 153 6.00 -35.85 -29.66
N LEU A 154 5.33 -36.82 -29.00
CA LEU A 154 5.36 -38.23 -29.35
C LEU A 154 3.99 -38.85 -29.66
N GLU A 155 2.93 -38.08 -29.82
CA GLU A 155 1.72 -38.56 -30.49
C GLU A 155 1.94 -38.78 -31.98
N SER A 156 3.07 -38.34 -32.53
CA SER A 156 3.57 -38.87 -33.81
C SER A 156 4.22 -40.22 -33.55
N THR A 157 3.95 -41.20 -34.40
CA THR A 157 4.51 -42.56 -34.48
C THR A 157 6.05 -42.65 -34.45
N HIS A 158 6.74 -41.61 -34.04
CA HIS A 158 8.18 -41.45 -34.15
C HIS A 158 8.83 -41.47 -32.75
N THR A 159 9.87 -42.26 -32.60
CA THR A 159 10.63 -42.39 -31.35
C THR A 159 11.51 -41.17 -31.07
N ARG A 160 11.91 -40.95 -29.80
CA ARG A 160 12.91 -39.96 -29.39
C ARG A 160 14.16 -40.00 -30.29
N ASN A 161 14.63 -41.17 -30.69
CA ASN A 161 15.79 -41.34 -31.56
C ASN A 161 15.54 -40.80 -32.99
N TRP A 162 14.32 -40.90 -33.51
CA TRP A 162 13.97 -40.32 -34.78
C TRP A 162 14.03 -38.77 -34.76
N TYR A 163 13.50 -38.15 -33.71
CA TYR A 163 13.62 -36.71 -33.52
C TYR A 163 15.08 -36.26 -33.40
N LEU A 164 15.89 -36.96 -32.63
CA LEU A 164 17.30 -36.66 -32.51
C LEU A 164 18.05 -36.81 -33.84
N GLN A 165 17.69 -37.81 -34.66
CA GLN A 165 18.29 -38.03 -35.99
C GLN A 165 17.80 -37.03 -37.04
N THR A 166 16.53 -36.59 -37.00
CA THR A 166 15.99 -35.63 -37.96
C THR A 166 16.35 -34.18 -37.61
N MET A 167 16.47 -33.83 -36.37
CA MET A 167 16.92 -32.49 -35.99
C MET A 167 18.40 -32.25 -36.19
N THR A 168 19.22 -33.30 -36.23
CA THR A 168 20.66 -33.21 -36.59
C THR A 168 20.88 -32.98 -38.07
N GLY A 169 19.85 -33.08 -38.90
CA GLY A 169 20.01 -33.15 -40.37
C GLY A 169 20.15 -31.82 -41.11
N SER A 170 19.74 -30.65 -40.61
CA SER A 170 19.92 -29.39 -41.35
C SER A 170 19.64 -28.06 -40.62
N PHE A 171 19.13 -28.02 -39.39
CA PHE A 171 18.73 -26.75 -38.79
C PHE A 171 19.59 -26.27 -37.63
N LEU A 172 20.39 -27.10 -36.99
CA LEU A 172 21.25 -26.72 -35.87
C LEU A 172 22.60 -27.44 -35.98
N GLN A 173 23.57 -26.79 -36.57
CA GLN A 173 24.99 -27.12 -36.39
C GLN A 173 25.50 -26.73 -35.00
N ILE A 174 24.73 -27.03 -33.97
CA ILE A 174 25.20 -26.93 -32.62
C ILE A 174 25.90 -28.25 -32.30
N PRO A 175 27.17 -28.24 -31.87
CA PRO A 175 27.84 -29.46 -31.46
C PRO A 175 27.03 -30.08 -30.33
N PHE A 176 26.37 -31.17 -30.62
CA PHE A 176 25.57 -31.93 -29.67
C PHE A 176 26.55 -32.53 -28.66
N ASN A 177 26.65 -31.90 -27.48
CA ASN A 177 27.38 -32.50 -26.38
C ASN A 177 26.52 -33.67 -25.86
N GLU A 178 27.07 -34.89 -25.83
CA GLU A 178 26.36 -36.09 -25.34
C GLU A 178 26.01 -35.99 -23.83
N ASN A 179 26.49 -34.95 -23.15
CA ASN A 179 26.20 -34.75 -21.73
C ASN A 179 24.76 -34.20 -21.52
N PRO A 180 23.83 -34.99 -20.98
CA PRO A 180 22.45 -34.56 -20.74
C PRO A 180 22.35 -33.34 -19.83
N MET A 181 23.28 -33.20 -18.87
CA MET A 181 23.33 -32.04 -17.98
C MET A 181 23.49 -30.74 -18.77
N PHE A 182 24.41 -30.72 -19.71
CA PHE A 182 24.65 -29.54 -20.53
C PHE A 182 23.46 -29.22 -21.44
N ILE A 183 22.84 -30.24 -22.05
CA ILE A 183 21.69 -30.07 -22.95
C ILE A 183 20.51 -29.44 -22.18
N ILE A 184 20.16 -30.00 -21.04
CA ILE A 184 19.07 -29.45 -20.18
C ILE A 184 19.39 -28.02 -19.75
N ALA A 185 20.63 -27.76 -19.29
CA ALA A 185 21.04 -26.45 -18.87
C ALA A 185 20.89 -25.38 -19.96
N VAL A 186 21.37 -25.68 -21.17
CA VAL A 186 21.45 -24.70 -22.26
C VAL A 186 20.14 -24.55 -23.02
N PHE A 187 19.43 -25.65 -23.28
CA PHE A 187 18.25 -25.63 -24.15
C PHE A 187 16.90 -25.55 -23.38
N GLU A 188 16.88 -25.85 -22.09
CA GLU A 188 15.69 -25.80 -21.29
C GLU A 188 15.76 -24.74 -20.20
N VAL A 189 16.76 -24.85 -19.32
CA VAL A 189 16.84 -23.99 -18.12
C VAL A 189 17.23 -22.56 -18.46
N LEU A 190 18.26 -22.36 -19.28
CA LEU A 190 18.78 -21.05 -19.62
C LEU A 190 17.74 -20.16 -20.33
N PRO A 191 17.04 -20.60 -21.40
CA PRO A 191 16.03 -19.79 -22.06
C PRO A 191 14.87 -19.42 -21.13
N ARG A 192 14.39 -20.37 -20.33
CA ARG A 192 13.31 -20.13 -19.36
C ARG A 192 13.73 -19.13 -18.28
N THR A 193 14.98 -19.25 -17.78
CA THR A 193 15.54 -18.31 -16.81
C THR A 193 15.63 -16.90 -17.37
N LEU A 194 16.06 -16.74 -18.63
CA LEU A 194 16.11 -15.44 -19.28
C LEU A 194 14.72 -14.81 -19.44
N ILE A 195 13.73 -15.60 -19.80
CA ILE A 195 12.32 -15.14 -19.87
C ILE A 195 11.83 -14.70 -18.49
N LEU A 196 12.06 -15.53 -17.46
CA LEU A 196 11.68 -15.19 -16.08
C LEU A 196 12.40 -13.95 -15.57
N LEU A 197 13.65 -13.74 -15.96
CA LEU A 197 14.42 -12.53 -15.61
C LEU A 197 13.78 -11.29 -16.24
N ILE A 198 13.39 -11.34 -17.51
CA ILE A 198 12.69 -10.24 -18.19
C ILE A 198 11.37 -9.94 -17.45
N PHE A 199 10.57 -10.96 -17.16
CA PHE A 199 9.36 -10.79 -16.35
C PHE A 199 9.63 -10.15 -15.00
N THR A 200 10.68 -10.59 -14.31
CA THR A 200 11.07 -10.05 -13.00
C THR A 200 11.44 -8.57 -13.10
N ILE A 201 12.19 -8.17 -14.12
CA ILE A 201 12.54 -6.76 -14.37
C ILE A 201 11.28 -5.93 -14.66
N MET A 202 10.38 -6.42 -15.50
CA MET A 202 9.11 -5.75 -15.79
C MET A 202 8.23 -5.58 -14.55
N LEU A 203 8.11 -6.63 -13.74
CA LEU A 203 7.35 -6.59 -12.49
C LEU A 203 8.01 -5.66 -11.45
N GLN A 204 9.34 -5.63 -11.38
CA GLN A 204 10.06 -4.67 -10.54
C GLN A 204 9.77 -3.23 -10.96
N TYR A 205 9.76 -2.94 -12.25
CA TYR A 205 9.40 -1.61 -12.76
C TYR A 205 7.96 -1.24 -12.34
N THR A 206 7.03 -2.19 -12.42
CA THR A 206 5.63 -1.98 -11.97
C THR A 206 5.55 -1.68 -10.48
N ILE A 207 6.33 -2.37 -9.64
CA ILE A 207 6.40 -2.09 -8.20
C ILE A 207 6.91 -0.67 -7.93
N ILE A 208 8.00 -0.27 -8.59
CA ILE A 208 8.59 1.08 -8.43
C ILE A 208 7.58 2.15 -8.86
N ARG A 209 6.95 1.97 -10.01
CA ARG A 209 5.95 2.91 -10.52
C ARG A 209 4.76 3.04 -9.57
N SER A 210 4.19 1.92 -9.12
CA SER A 210 3.08 1.93 -8.15
C SER A 210 3.43 2.63 -6.84
N HIS A 211 4.68 2.50 -6.37
CA HIS A 211 5.15 3.23 -5.18
C HIS A 211 5.23 4.73 -5.43
N ASN A 212 5.80 5.15 -6.56
CA ASN A 212 5.91 6.56 -6.93
C ASN A 212 4.53 7.20 -7.15
N ASP A 213 3.61 6.48 -7.78
CA ASP A 213 2.22 6.95 -7.97
C ASP A 213 1.50 7.13 -6.62
N ALA A 214 1.70 6.21 -5.67
CA ALA A 214 1.15 6.33 -4.32
C ALA A 214 1.71 7.56 -3.56
N LEU A 215 3.03 7.81 -3.64
CA LEU A 215 3.66 9.00 -3.07
C LEU A 215 3.12 10.29 -3.72
N ARG A 216 2.97 10.29 -5.03
CA ARG A 216 2.42 11.44 -5.77
C ARG A 216 0.98 11.73 -5.38
N ILE A 217 0.15 10.71 -5.25
CA ILE A 217 -1.24 10.86 -4.79
C ILE A 217 -1.27 11.43 -3.37
N ALA A 218 -0.43 10.90 -2.45
CA ALA A 218 -0.33 11.41 -1.09
C ALA A 218 0.09 12.88 -1.05
N GLU A 219 1.08 13.26 -1.87
CA GLU A 219 1.52 14.66 -1.99
C GLU A 219 0.42 15.58 -2.54
N LEU A 220 -0.27 15.14 -3.60
CA LEU A 220 -1.38 15.90 -4.19
C LEU A 220 -2.53 16.06 -3.19
N THR A 221 -2.86 15.00 -2.43
CA THR A 221 -3.86 15.07 -1.37
C THR A 221 -3.44 16.01 -0.26
N TYR A 222 -2.17 15.95 0.18
CA TYR A 222 -1.62 16.87 1.16
C TYR A 222 -1.73 18.33 0.68
N ARG A 223 -1.29 18.63 -0.56
CA ARG A 223 -1.38 19.98 -1.14
C ARG A 223 -2.83 20.45 -1.31
N LYS A 224 -3.76 19.54 -1.58
CA LYS A 224 -5.18 19.85 -1.69
C LYS A 224 -5.80 20.20 -0.35
N ASP A 225 -5.40 19.53 0.73
CA ASP A 225 -6.05 19.58 2.04
C ASP A 225 -5.38 20.56 3.01
N MET A 226 -4.10 20.89 2.79
CA MET A 226 -3.30 21.70 3.72
C MET A 226 -3.03 23.11 3.17
N ASP A 227 -2.95 24.09 4.06
CA ASP A 227 -2.38 25.40 3.75
C ASP A 227 -0.85 25.30 3.74
N THR A 228 -0.23 25.68 2.62
CA THR A 228 1.21 25.49 2.39
C THR A 228 2.10 26.30 3.33
N ARG A 229 1.62 27.46 3.81
CA ARG A 229 2.35 28.34 4.72
C ARG A 229 2.28 27.90 6.16
N THR A 230 1.06 27.56 6.62
CA THR A 230 0.75 27.36 8.04
C THR A 230 0.78 25.90 8.48
N LYS A 231 0.70 24.96 7.53
CA LYS A 231 0.57 23.51 7.82
C LYS A 231 -0.71 23.14 8.56
N LEU A 232 -1.68 24.05 8.62
CA LEU A 232 -3.03 23.77 9.04
C LEU A 232 -3.83 23.19 7.87
N TYR A 233 -4.97 22.59 8.13
CA TYR A 233 -5.93 22.29 7.06
C TYR A 233 -6.39 23.60 6.39
N ASN A 234 -6.63 23.56 5.08
CA ASN A 234 -7.14 24.70 4.34
C ASN A 234 -8.68 24.73 4.33
N LYS A 235 -9.23 25.78 3.74
CA LYS A 235 -10.68 25.99 3.59
C LYS A 235 -11.35 24.80 2.85
N ASN A 236 -10.71 24.27 1.79
CA ASN A 236 -11.29 23.17 1.01
C ASN A 236 -11.46 21.91 1.89
N LYS A 237 -10.48 21.62 2.76
CA LYS A 237 -10.59 20.52 3.72
C LYS A 237 -11.72 20.74 4.71
N TYR A 238 -11.86 21.96 5.23
CA TYR A 238 -12.99 22.30 6.11
C TYR A 238 -14.34 22.04 5.39
N GLU A 239 -14.51 22.52 4.18
CA GLU A 239 -15.75 22.35 3.44
C GLU A 239 -16.06 20.86 3.15
N ASP A 240 -15.06 20.06 2.80
CA ASP A 240 -15.21 18.61 2.63
C ASP A 240 -15.65 17.94 3.94
N MET A 241 -15.00 18.26 5.06
CA MET A 241 -15.34 17.73 6.38
C MET A 241 -16.73 18.18 6.86
N ALA A 242 -17.13 19.42 6.54
CA ALA A 242 -18.44 19.95 6.87
C ALA A 242 -19.60 19.25 6.14
N VAL A 243 -19.32 18.64 5.00
CA VAL A 243 -20.31 17.86 4.24
C VAL A 243 -20.27 16.38 4.61
N ASN A 244 -19.06 15.80 4.72
CA ASN A 244 -18.88 14.34 4.70
C ASN A 244 -18.56 13.75 6.09
N TYR A 245 -18.13 14.55 7.07
CA TYR A 245 -17.68 14.05 8.36
C TYR A 245 -18.47 14.62 9.54
N TYR A 246 -18.46 15.96 9.76
CA TYR A 246 -19.06 16.57 10.94
C TYR A 246 -20.54 16.27 11.13
N PRO A 247 -21.36 16.12 10.07
CA PRO A 247 -22.78 15.76 10.25
C PRO A 247 -23.00 14.40 10.93
N SER A 248 -22.00 13.52 10.94
CA SER A 248 -22.07 12.23 11.62
C SER A 248 -21.58 12.28 13.09
N VAL A 249 -20.99 13.40 13.53
CA VAL A 249 -20.50 13.58 14.90
C VAL A 249 -21.63 14.10 15.76
N GLY A 250 -21.84 13.48 16.93
CA GLY A 250 -22.96 13.79 17.82
C GLY A 250 -22.93 15.22 18.36
N CYS A 251 -21.79 15.63 18.90
CA CYS A 251 -21.56 16.96 19.43
C CYS A 251 -20.22 17.52 18.97
N ILE A 252 -20.18 18.80 18.61
CA ILE A 252 -18.96 19.50 18.24
C ILE A 252 -18.88 20.87 18.93
N ALA A 253 -17.66 21.31 19.19
CA ALA A 253 -17.37 22.68 19.57
C ALA A 253 -16.50 23.36 18.53
N VAL A 254 -16.82 24.61 18.25
CA VAL A 254 -16.17 25.43 17.23
C VAL A 254 -15.58 26.67 17.88
N ALA A 255 -14.34 27.03 17.54
CA ALA A 255 -13.75 28.32 17.85
C ALA A 255 -13.27 29.00 16.56
N PHE A 256 -13.79 30.20 16.29
CA PHE A 256 -13.41 31.02 15.13
C PHE A 256 -12.48 32.14 15.57
N TRP A 257 -11.35 32.31 14.89
CA TRP A 257 -10.29 33.21 15.26
C TRP A 257 -9.98 34.20 14.12
N ASP A 258 -9.64 35.45 14.48
CA ASP A 258 -9.19 36.48 13.55
C ASP A 258 -7.99 37.23 14.19
N LEU A 259 -6.91 37.41 13.42
CA LEU A 259 -5.75 38.17 13.87
C LEU A 259 -6.02 39.68 13.84
N ASN A 260 -5.94 40.31 15.04
CA ASN A 260 -6.20 41.73 15.14
C ASN A 260 -5.10 42.58 14.46
N ASN A 261 -5.54 43.56 13.69
CA ASN A 261 -4.67 44.61 13.06
C ASN A 261 -3.60 44.08 12.08
N LEU A 262 -3.77 42.87 11.50
CA LEU A 262 -2.79 42.32 10.57
C LEU A 262 -2.49 43.28 9.40
N LYS A 263 -3.54 43.95 8.85
CA LYS A 263 -3.36 44.90 7.78
C LYS A 263 -2.48 46.07 8.20
N MET A 264 -2.73 46.68 9.37
CA MET A 264 -1.92 47.80 9.89
C MET A 264 -0.47 47.37 10.14
N ILE A 265 -0.24 46.11 10.60
CA ILE A 265 1.10 45.57 10.79
C ILE A 265 1.80 45.41 9.45
N ASN A 266 1.10 44.88 8.46
CA ASN A 266 1.63 44.74 7.09
C ASN A 266 2.02 46.12 6.50
N ASP A 267 1.15 47.12 6.67
CA ASP A 267 1.36 48.45 6.13
C ASP A 267 2.55 49.19 6.82
N ASN A 268 2.74 48.99 8.14
CA ASN A 268 3.79 49.64 8.91
C ASN A 268 5.14 48.90 8.95
N PHE A 269 5.12 47.56 8.96
CA PHE A 269 6.30 46.72 9.20
C PHE A 269 6.60 45.76 8.04
N GLY A 270 5.75 45.76 7.00
CA GLY A 270 5.91 44.91 5.82
C GLY A 270 5.30 43.51 5.96
N HIS A 271 5.00 42.89 4.83
CA HIS A 271 4.33 41.58 4.75
C HIS A 271 5.11 40.45 5.43
N ALA A 272 6.43 40.55 5.51
CA ALA A 272 7.24 39.53 6.19
C ALA A 272 6.91 39.41 7.70
N VAL A 273 6.61 40.54 8.34
CA VAL A 273 6.23 40.57 9.76
C VAL A 273 4.81 40.02 9.93
N GLY A 274 3.87 40.40 9.07
CA GLY A 274 2.53 39.84 9.09
C GLY A 274 2.49 38.31 8.84
N ASP A 275 3.31 37.85 7.88
CA ASP A 275 3.47 36.40 7.61
C ASP A 275 4.00 35.66 8.85
N SER A 276 4.91 36.27 9.60
CA SER A 276 5.43 35.71 10.86
C SER A 276 4.38 35.65 11.97
N LEU A 277 3.44 36.60 12.05
CA LEU A 277 2.32 36.53 12.97
C LEU A 277 1.36 35.40 12.62
N ILE A 278 1.04 35.24 11.34
CA ILE A 278 0.22 34.13 10.83
C ILE A 278 0.89 32.79 11.18
N GLN A 279 2.21 32.69 10.99
CA GLN A 279 2.96 31.48 11.33
C GLN A 279 2.93 31.17 12.81
N THR A 280 3.16 32.16 13.68
CA THR A 280 3.10 32.00 15.14
C THR A 280 1.70 31.57 15.60
N MET A 281 0.63 32.19 15.10
CA MET A 281 -0.74 31.76 15.37
C MET A 281 -0.96 30.31 14.99
N SER A 282 -0.49 29.93 13.82
CA SER A 282 -0.63 28.55 13.31
C SER A 282 0.12 27.53 14.16
N GLU A 283 1.32 27.85 14.64
CA GLU A 283 2.10 27.00 15.54
C GLU A 283 1.37 26.73 16.85
N LYS A 284 0.71 27.74 17.41
CA LYS A 284 -0.08 27.58 18.65
C LYS A 284 -1.33 26.76 18.43
N LEU A 285 -2.01 26.93 17.30
CA LEU A 285 -3.15 26.09 16.93
C LEU A 285 -2.74 24.66 16.63
N LEU A 286 -1.60 24.43 15.98
CA LEU A 286 -1.06 23.09 15.74
C LEU A 286 -0.70 22.36 17.05
N ALA A 287 -0.20 23.09 18.05
CA ALA A 287 0.16 22.51 19.35
C ALA A 287 -1.02 21.89 20.10
N VAL A 288 -2.23 22.42 19.90
CA VAL A 288 -3.47 21.89 20.49
C VAL A 288 -4.23 20.92 19.57
N SER A 289 -3.76 20.77 18.32
CA SER A 289 -4.40 19.90 17.32
C SER A 289 -4.12 18.42 17.59
N ASN A 290 -5.13 17.60 17.41
CA ASN A 290 -5.05 16.12 17.50
C ASN A 290 -6.16 15.47 16.67
N GLU A 291 -6.40 14.17 16.79
CA GLU A 291 -7.43 13.44 16.03
C GLU A 291 -8.85 13.97 16.27
N ARG A 292 -9.15 14.45 17.49
CA ARG A 292 -10.44 15.05 17.86
C ARG A 292 -10.48 16.57 17.68
N CYS A 293 -9.34 17.24 17.72
CA CYS A 293 -9.22 18.70 17.64
C CYS A 293 -8.51 19.08 16.33
N ARG A 294 -9.26 19.56 15.35
CA ARG A 294 -8.74 19.93 14.03
C ARG A 294 -8.75 21.41 13.82
N THR A 295 -7.69 21.91 13.21
CA THR A 295 -7.52 23.35 12.96
C THR A 295 -7.38 23.63 11.48
N TYR A 296 -8.02 24.71 11.04
CA TYR A 296 -8.13 25.13 9.65
C TYR A 296 -7.75 26.59 9.49
N ARG A 297 -7.13 26.92 8.37
CA ARG A 297 -7.03 28.30 7.90
C ARG A 297 -8.09 28.52 6.82
N VAL A 298 -9.08 29.34 7.10
CA VAL A 298 -10.24 29.54 6.21
C VAL A 298 -10.20 30.87 5.46
N GLY A 299 -9.37 31.82 5.91
CA GLY A 299 -9.12 33.12 5.31
C GLY A 299 -7.67 33.55 5.40
N GLY A 300 -7.38 34.80 5.11
CA GLY A 300 -6.03 35.39 5.21
C GLY A 300 -5.48 35.38 6.64
N ASP A 301 -6.30 35.88 7.55
CA ASP A 301 -6.11 36.06 9.01
C ASP A 301 -7.13 35.28 9.84
N GLU A 302 -7.96 34.47 9.20
CA GLU A 302 -9.06 33.71 9.83
C GLU A 302 -8.71 32.25 10.00
N PHE A 303 -8.93 31.77 11.22
CA PHE A 303 -8.68 30.36 11.58
C PHE A 303 -9.89 29.77 12.28
N LEU A 304 -10.06 28.45 12.11
CA LEU A 304 -11.13 27.70 12.66
C LEU A 304 -10.56 26.50 13.42
N LEU A 305 -11.01 26.29 14.66
CA LEU A 305 -10.73 25.09 15.44
C LEU A 305 -12.05 24.37 15.68
N ILE A 306 -12.09 23.07 15.41
CA ILE A 306 -13.26 22.22 15.63
C ILE A 306 -12.85 21.04 16.49
N LEU A 307 -13.58 20.82 17.58
CA LEU A 307 -13.36 19.77 18.54
C LEU A 307 -14.55 18.79 18.53
N ASP A 308 -14.27 17.52 18.29
CA ASP A 308 -15.25 16.44 18.29
C ASP A 308 -15.53 15.99 19.74
N ASP A 309 -16.80 15.78 20.07
CA ASP A 309 -17.30 15.28 21.36
C ASP A 309 -16.62 15.98 22.55
N PRO A 310 -16.77 17.33 22.67
CA PRO A 310 -16.12 18.11 23.72
C PRO A 310 -16.62 17.74 25.11
N ALA A 311 -15.71 17.64 26.07
CA ALA A 311 -16.09 17.65 27.47
C ALA A 311 -16.58 19.05 27.89
N PRO A 312 -17.44 19.17 28.92
CA PRO A 312 -17.93 20.48 29.37
C PRO A 312 -16.81 21.48 29.61
N GLY A 313 -16.86 22.61 28.91
CA GLY A 313 -15.88 23.70 28.99
C GLY A 313 -14.50 23.38 28.34
N GLU A 314 -14.34 22.29 27.63
CA GLU A 314 -13.06 21.91 26.99
C GLU A 314 -12.64 22.93 25.95
N ILE A 315 -13.56 23.42 25.12
CA ILE A 315 -13.26 24.43 24.10
C ILE A 315 -12.77 25.74 24.77
N ASN A 316 -13.38 26.17 25.85
CA ASN A 316 -12.98 27.38 26.54
C ASN A 316 -11.58 27.26 27.15
N ARG A 317 -11.21 26.07 27.65
CA ARG A 317 -9.85 25.81 28.15
C ARG A 317 -8.82 25.90 27.02
N ILE A 318 -9.11 25.29 25.89
CA ILE A 318 -8.24 25.36 24.68
C ILE A 318 -8.10 26.82 24.19
N VAL A 319 -9.20 27.55 24.10
CA VAL A 319 -9.21 28.97 23.73
C VAL A 319 -8.35 29.80 24.67
N GLN A 320 -8.49 29.64 25.99
CA GLN A 320 -7.69 30.39 26.96
C GLN A 320 -6.21 29.99 26.90
N GLN A 321 -5.90 28.74 26.76
CA GLN A 321 -4.52 28.29 26.55
C GLN A 321 -3.88 28.99 25.37
N VAL A 322 -4.50 28.93 24.17
CA VAL A 322 -3.99 29.57 22.96
C VAL A 322 -3.86 31.09 23.13
N LYS A 323 -4.86 31.76 23.70
CA LYS A 323 -4.78 33.22 24.00
C LYS A 323 -3.59 33.57 24.90
N THR A 324 -3.37 32.80 25.95
CA THR A 324 -2.27 33.01 26.89
C THR A 324 -0.94 32.82 26.22
N GLU A 325 -0.78 31.78 25.41
CA GLU A 325 0.45 31.53 24.68
C GLU A 325 0.74 32.59 23.62
N LEU A 326 -0.27 33.15 22.94
CA LEU A 326 -0.13 34.23 21.98
C LEU A 326 0.30 35.56 22.67
N SER A 327 -0.25 35.83 23.83
CA SER A 327 0.02 37.06 24.61
C SER A 327 1.38 37.05 25.30
N SER A 328 1.95 35.87 25.58
CA SER A 328 3.24 35.71 26.26
C SER A 328 4.46 36.15 25.43
N GLY A 329 4.30 36.42 24.13
CA GLY A 329 5.35 36.84 23.26
C GLY A 329 6.46 35.82 22.99
N THR A 330 6.20 34.53 23.26
CA THR A 330 7.14 33.41 23.10
C THR A 330 7.24 32.88 21.65
N GLY A 331 6.93 33.70 20.65
CA GLY A 331 7.09 33.36 19.24
C GLY A 331 8.42 33.84 18.66
N THR A 332 8.73 33.43 17.44
CA THR A 332 9.95 33.79 16.68
C THR A 332 10.16 35.30 16.50
N THR A 333 9.11 36.11 16.66
CA THR A 333 9.15 37.59 16.48
C THR A 333 9.27 38.38 17.77
N GLY A 334 9.03 37.76 18.96
CA GLY A 334 8.94 38.48 20.23
C GLY A 334 7.74 39.46 20.34
N LEU A 335 6.90 39.53 19.30
CA LEU A 335 5.71 40.36 19.26
C LEU A 335 4.53 39.70 19.99
N ARG A 336 3.82 40.49 20.79
CA ARG A 336 2.55 40.07 21.37
C ARG A 336 1.48 40.00 20.27
N ILE A 337 0.89 38.82 20.09
CA ILE A 337 -0.16 38.62 19.12
C ILE A 337 -1.50 38.70 19.83
N LEU A 338 -2.36 39.57 19.29
CA LEU A 338 -3.73 39.69 19.74
C LEU A 338 -4.66 39.09 18.68
N ALA A 339 -5.48 38.14 19.09
CA ALA A 339 -6.48 37.53 18.23
C ALA A 339 -7.85 37.60 18.90
N ALA A 340 -8.86 38.01 18.15
CA ALA A 340 -10.25 37.87 18.55
C ALA A 340 -10.71 36.44 18.38
N VAL A 341 -11.58 35.96 19.25
CA VAL A 341 -12.13 34.61 19.18
C VAL A 341 -13.56 34.55 19.63
N GLY A 342 -14.37 33.79 18.91
CA GLY A 342 -15.71 33.40 19.35
C GLY A 342 -15.87 31.90 19.33
N SER A 343 -16.68 31.36 20.21
CA SER A 343 -16.96 29.91 20.27
C SER A 343 -18.44 29.59 20.28
N ALA A 344 -18.79 28.40 19.74
CA ALA A 344 -20.13 27.85 19.79
C ALA A 344 -20.08 26.33 19.90
N GLU A 345 -21.03 25.73 20.58
CA GLU A 345 -21.18 24.29 20.74
C GLU A 345 -22.56 23.83 20.26
N GLY A 346 -22.67 22.60 19.75
CA GLY A 346 -23.92 22.03 19.30
C GLY A 346 -23.76 20.73 18.51
N CYS A 347 -24.82 20.34 17.79
CA CYS A 347 -24.84 19.13 17.00
C CYS A 347 -23.95 19.28 15.75
N GLY A 348 -23.21 18.23 15.41
CA GLY A 348 -22.36 18.23 14.23
C GLY A 348 -23.12 18.42 12.90
N ALA A 349 -24.41 18.02 12.86
CA ALA A 349 -25.29 18.26 11.71
C ALA A 349 -25.47 19.77 11.42
N ASP A 350 -25.32 20.61 12.42
CA ASP A 350 -25.49 22.06 12.34
C ASP A 350 -24.17 22.83 12.17
N ILE A 351 -23.08 22.15 11.77
CA ILE A 351 -21.72 22.70 11.69
C ILE A 351 -21.66 24.09 11.05
N ARG A 352 -22.36 24.31 9.93
CA ARG A 352 -22.36 25.61 9.24
C ARG A 352 -23.02 26.72 10.05
N SER A 353 -24.06 26.39 10.82
CA SER A 353 -24.73 27.34 11.72
C SER A 353 -23.83 27.66 12.93
N LEU A 354 -23.14 26.65 13.48
CA LEU A 354 -22.22 26.81 14.60
C LEU A 354 -21.03 27.68 14.22
N VAL A 355 -20.46 27.50 13.03
CA VAL A 355 -19.37 28.37 12.53
C VAL A 355 -19.83 29.81 12.42
N LYS A 356 -21.04 30.07 11.88
CA LYS A 356 -21.61 31.43 11.83
C LYS A 356 -21.84 32.04 13.20
N LYS A 357 -22.28 31.25 14.19
CA LYS A 357 -22.45 31.73 15.59
C LYS A 357 -21.08 32.05 16.21
N ALA A 358 -20.08 31.21 16.00
CA ALA A 358 -18.73 31.46 16.50
C ALA A 358 -18.10 32.70 15.84
N ASP A 359 -18.29 32.91 14.56
CA ASP A 359 -17.86 34.11 13.84
C ASP A 359 -18.53 35.39 14.38
N ALA A 360 -19.85 35.38 14.56
CA ALA A 360 -20.57 36.51 15.17
C ALA A 360 -20.07 36.83 16.62
N ALA A 361 -19.76 35.79 17.41
CA ALA A 361 -19.18 35.97 18.75
C ALA A 361 -17.74 36.54 18.67
N MET A 362 -16.94 36.11 17.72
CA MET A 362 -15.60 36.64 17.47
C MET A 362 -15.64 38.11 17.10
N TYR A 363 -16.57 38.49 16.23
CA TYR A 363 -16.74 39.90 15.86
C TYR A 363 -17.07 40.80 17.06
N SER A 364 -17.90 40.30 18.03
CA SER A 364 -18.21 40.97 19.28
C SER A 364 -17.00 41.08 20.20
N ASP A 365 -16.12 40.06 20.27
CA ASP A 365 -14.84 40.09 21.00
C ASP A 365 -13.88 41.11 20.39
N LYS A 366 -13.84 41.20 19.07
CA LYS A 366 -13.02 42.15 18.31
C LYS A 366 -13.42 43.61 18.61
N ALA A 367 -14.73 43.92 18.63
CA ALA A 367 -15.25 45.23 18.95
C ALA A 367 -14.86 45.71 20.36
N LYS A 368 -15.06 44.83 21.36
CA LYS A 368 -14.66 45.11 22.76
C LYS A 368 -13.18 45.36 22.93
N SER A 369 -12.34 44.65 22.19
CA SER A 369 -10.89 44.85 22.25
C SER A 369 -10.38 46.16 21.58
N MET A 370 -11.22 46.77 20.76
CA MET A 370 -10.96 48.11 20.18
C MET A 370 -11.41 49.23 21.10
N GLU A 371 -12.57 49.12 21.77
CA GLU A 371 -13.09 50.10 22.71
C GLU A 371 -12.23 50.29 23.98
N GLY A 372 -11.58 49.24 24.46
CA GLY A 372 -10.72 49.29 25.66
C GLY A 372 -9.35 49.96 25.41
N ARG A 373 -9.11 50.56 24.24
CA ARG A 373 -7.86 51.25 23.85
C ARG A 373 -8.06 52.74 23.50
N SER A 374 -9.26 53.23 23.55
CA SER A 374 -9.59 54.68 23.56
C SER A 374 -9.57 55.21 24.98
#